data_4790357e754611240c1a8dafca798007
#
_entry.id   4790357e754611240c1a8dafca798007
#
_cell.length_a   1.000
_cell.length_b   1.000
_cell.length_c   1.000
_cell.angle_alpha   90.00
_cell.angle_beta   90.00
_cell.angle_gamma   90.00
#
_symmetry.space_group_name_H-M   'P 1'
#
loop_
_entity.id
_entity.type
_entity.pdbx_description
1 polymer ?
#
loop_
_entity_poly.entity_id
_entity_poly.type
_entity_poly.pdbx_seq_one_letter_code
_entity_poly.pdbx_strand_id
1 'polypeptide(L)'
;DALPICAEGNQPIIIGAVKECLNAKLDSLAAIIEKFCEPQVAMVSLTITEKGYCIDPATGKLDMHNSRILHDLEHPSEPHSAPGILVEALHRRRERSLPAFTVLSCDNIPDNGHVVKNAVLGMAGKRSAELAGWIEAHVSFPGTMVDRIVPAATDASLAEITQELGVEDPCAISCEPFIQWVVEDNFVAGRPEWEVAGVQMVEDVLPWEQMKLRMLNGSHSFLAYLGYLAGYAHINECMQDDSFREAARRLMLNEQAPTLRITNVDLTAYADSLLDRFANPALQHRTWQIAMDGSQKLPQRMLDGIRMHLERNTAWPLLALGVAGWMRYVSGTDDQGNAIDVRDPLSDKFQAIVASSSDAERVSALLTLKEIFGDDLPQNPVFVEAITGAYQRLVRLGARQAVIETLKI
;
A
#
# COMPACT_ATOMS: atom_id res chain seq x y z
N ASP A 1 -19.48 -8.86 9.78
CA ASP A 1 -18.97 -8.62 11.12
C ASP A 1 -17.45 -8.58 11.14
N ALA A 2 -16.85 -7.87 12.09
CA ALA A 2 -15.41 -7.75 12.23
C ALA A 2 -14.98 -8.28 13.61
N LEU A 3 -13.89 -9.05 13.64
CA LEU A 3 -13.27 -9.54 14.86
C LEU A 3 -11.92 -8.86 15.05
N PRO A 4 -11.78 -7.83 15.92
CA PRO A 4 -10.48 -7.27 16.25
C PRO A 4 -9.59 -8.30 16.93
N ILE A 5 -8.41 -8.55 16.35
CA ILE A 5 -7.42 -9.48 16.88
C ILE A 5 -6.51 -8.72 17.84
N CYS A 6 -6.69 -8.93 19.14
CA CYS A 6 -5.88 -8.34 20.20
C CYS A 6 -5.05 -9.37 20.91
N ALA A 7 -3.90 -8.95 21.46
CA ALA A 7 -3.12 -9.79 22.37
C ALA A 7 -3.89 -10.13 23.68
N GLU A 8 -4.89 -9.30 24.04
CA GLU A 8 -5.70 -9.44 25.26
C GLU A 8 -7.03 -10.19 25.06
N GLY A 9 -7.31 -10.68 23.84
CA GLY A 9 -8.53 -11.39 23.47
C GLY A 9 -9.31 -10.74 22.32
N ASN A 10 -10.17 -11.52 21.69
CA ASN A 10 -10.95 -11.09 20.54
C ASN A 10 -12.25 -10.42 20.99
N GLN A 11 -12.62 -9.32 20.32
CA GLN A 11 -13.90 -8.63 20.56
C GLN A 11 -14.71 -8.59 19.26
N PRO A 12 -15.80 -9.36 19.13
CA PRO A 12 -16.64 -9.31 17.94
C PRO A 12 -17.38 -7.96 17.85
N ILE A 13 -17.37 -7.36 16.66
CA ILE A 13 -18.11 -6.12 16.34
C ILE A 13 -19.08 -6.44 15.21
N ILE A 14 -20.38 -6.23 15.47
CA ILE A 14 -21.41 -6.40 14.45
C ILE A 14 -21.59 -5.09 13.69
N ILE A 15 -21.41 -5.14 12.36
CA ILE A 15 -21.57 -3.98 11.48
C ILE A 15 -23.02 -3.91 10.99
N GLY A 16 -23.82 -3.03 11.58
CA GLY A 16 -25.24 -2.83 11.24
C GLY A 16 -25.52 -1.71 10.21
N ALA A 17 -24.48 -1.11 9.61
CA ALA A 17 -24.64 0.02 8.70
C ALA A 17 -25.01 -0.38 7.26
N VAL A 18 -24.80 -1.64 6.88
CA VAL A 18 -25.11 -2.16 5.53
C VAL A 18 -26.63 -2.38 5.43
N LYS A 19 -27.28 -1.63 4.52
CA LYS A 19 -28.73 -1.73 4.29
C LYS A 19 -29.10 -2.67 3.16
N GLU A 20 -28.25 -2.75 2.16
CA GLU A 20 -28.49 -3.50 0.93
C GLU A 20 -27.16 -3.98 0.34
N CYS A 21 -27.15 -5.18 -0.23
CA CYS A 21 -26.01 -5.71 -0.96
C CYS A 21 -26.50 -6.09 -2.36
N LEU A 22 -25.86 -5.52 -3.39
CA LEU A 22 -26.16 -5.81 -4.79
C LEU A 22 -24.97 -6.51 -5.43
N ASN A 23 -25.23 -7.56 -6.20
CA ASN A 23 -24.23 -8.32 -6.91
C ASN A 23 -24.48 -8.29 -8.42
N ALA A 24 -23.52 -7.86 -9.21
CA ALA A 24 -23.68 -7.70 -10.67
C ALA A 24 -24.10 -9.00 -11.40
N LYS A 25 -23.76 -10.17 -10.86
CA LYS A 25 -24.15 -11.46 -11.44
C LYS A 25 -25.55 -11.92 -11.04
N LEU A 26 -26.02 -11.51 -9.85
CA LEU A 26 -27.32 -11.94 -9.31
C LEU A 26 -28.41 -10.92 -9.59
N ASP A 27 -28.10 -9.62 -9.41
CA ASP A 27 -29.06 -8.51 -9.45
C ASP A 27 -29.01 -7.71 -10.76
N SER A 28 -28.06 -7.96 -11.60
CA SER A 28 -27.68 -7.22 -12.81
C SER A 28 -26.87 -5.94 -12.58
N LEU A 29 -26.01 -5.63 -13.54
CA LEU A 29 -25.24 -4.40 -13.56
C LEU A 29 -26.14 -3.15 -13.69
N ALA A 30 -27.23 -3.28 -14.43
CA ALA A 30 -28.21 -2.18 -14.59
C ALA A 30 -28.80 -1.75 -13.25
N ALA A 31 -29.12 -2.68 -12.35
CA ALA A 31 -29.61 -2.39 -11.00
C ALA A 31 -28.58 -1.63 -10.17
N ILE A 32 -27.30 -2.01 -10.27
CA ILE A 32 -26.19 -1.31 -9.59
C ILE A 32 -26.04 0.13 -10.10
N ILE A 33 -26.08 0.34 -11.42
CA ILE A 33 -25.98 1.68 -12.01
C ILE A 33 -27.19 2.54 -11.61
N GLU A 34 -28.41 1.96 -11.59
CA GLU A 34 -29.59 2.67 -11.11
C GLU A 34 -29.47 3.03 -9.63
N LYS A 35 -28.86 2.17 -8.80
CA LYS A 35 -28.58 2.50 -7.40
C LYS A 35 -27.69 3.73 -7.27
N PHE A 36 -26.66 3.87 -8.09
CA PHE A 36 -25.81 5.08 -8.11
C PHE A 36 -26.59 6.33 -8.61
N CYS A 37 -27.74 6.15 -9.28
CA CYS A 37 -28.59 7.25 -9.73
C CYS A 37 -29.66 7.67 -8.71
N GLU A 38 -29.76 7.01 -7.55
CA GLU A 38 -30.64 7.46 -6.49
C GLU A 38 -30.23 8.85 -5.96
N PRO A 39 -31.15 9.81 -5.79
CA PRO A 39 -30.80 11.18 -5.39
C PRO A 39 -30.03 11.29 -4.08
N GLN A 40 -30.28 10.38 -3.12
CA GLN A 40 -29.63 10.35 -1.82
C GLN A 40 -28.21 9.81 -1.82
N VAL A 41 -27.74 9.23 -2.95
CA VAL A 41 -26.34 8.78 -3.06
C VAL A 41 -25.45 10.01 -3.20
N ALA A 42 -24.78 10.37 -2.11
CA ALA A 42 -23.88 11.52 -2.02
C ALA A 42 -22.42 11.16 -2.37
N MET A 43 -22.04 9.89 -2.21
CA MET A 43 -20.69 9.41 -2.52
C MET A 43 -20.68 7.94 -2.93
N VAL A 44 -19.65 7.58 -3.67
CA VAL A 44 -19.31 6.20 -4.04
C VAL A 44 -17.88 5.92 -3.60
N SER A 45 -17.71 5.03 -2.62
CA SER A 45 -16.39 4.59 -2.17
C SER A 45 -15.93 3.34 -2.93
N LEU A 46 -14.63 3.23 -3.17
CA LEU A 46 -14.02 2.18 -3.94
C LEU A 46 -12.96 1.42 -3.12
N THR A 47 -13.03 0.10 -3.17
CA THR A 47 -11.99 -0.84 -2.72
C THR A 47 -11.86 -1.91 -3.81
N ILE A 48 -11.18 -1.57 -4.90
CA ILE A 48 -11.16 -2.35 -6.15
C ILE A 48 -9.76 -2.80 -6.55
N THR A 49 -8.76 -2.51 -5.74
CA THR A 49 -7.33 -2.70 -5.95
C THR A 49 -6.79 -1.93 -7.18
N GLU A 50 -5.47 -1.85 -7.29
CA GLU A 50 -4.77 -1.09 -8.35
C GLU A 50 -5.28 -1.45 -9.76
N LYS A 51 -5.49 -2.75 -10.03
CA LYS A 51 -5.94 -3.24 -11.34
C LYS A 51 -7.38 -2.80 -11.70
N GLY A 52 -8.19 -2.48 -10.70
CA GLY A 52 -9.58 -2.05 -10.88
C GLY A 52 -9.71 -0.69 -11.56
N TYR A 53 -8.70 0.17 -11.43
CA TYR A 53 -8.70 1.52 -12.02
C TYR A 53 -8.37 1.52 -13.52
N CYS A 54 -7.84 0.40 -14.06
CA CYS A 54 -7.47 0.26 -15.46
C CYS A 54 -6.54 1.38 -15.95
N ILE A 55 -5.57 1.75 -15.12
CA ILE A 55 -4.53 2.75 -15.41
C ILE A 55 -3.26 2.03 -15.88
N ASP A 56 -2.60 2.58 -16.88
CA ASP A 56 -1.25 2.21 -17.28
C ASP A 56 -0.25 2.76 -16.26
N PRO A 57 0.49 1.90 -15.52
CA PRO A 57 1.42 2.35 -14.48
C PRO A 57 2.56 3.23 -15.02
N ALA A 58 2.94 3.07 -16.28
CA ALA A 58 4.03 3.84 -16.90
C ALA A 58 3.63 5.29 -17.21
N THR A 59 2.37 5.53 -17.48
CA THR A 59 1.88 6.85 -17.92
C THR A 59 0.94 7.52 -16.92
N GLY A 60 0.39 6.79 -15.94
CA GLY A 60 -0.64 7.27 -15.03
C GLY A 60 -1.97 7.60 -15.71
N LYS A 61 -2.16 7.17 -16.97
CA LYS A 61 -3.37 7.42 -17.78
C LYS A 61 -4.19 6.15 -17.95
N LEU A 62 -5.43 6.31 -18.35
CA LEU A 62 -6.32 5.20 -18.69
C LEU A 62 -5.63 4.27 -19.70
N ASP A 63 -5.58 2.97 -19.39
CA ASP A 63 -4.96 1.95 -20.25
C ASP A 63 -5.89 1.62 -21.44
N MET A 64 -5.55 2.16 -22.59
CA MET A 64 -6.28 1.96 -23.84
C MET A 64 -6.09 0.57 -24.45
N HIS A 65 -5.25 -0.29 -23.88
CA HIS A 65 -5.08 -1.70 -24.28
C HIS A 65 -5.89 -2.65 -23.39
N ASN A 66 -6.47 -2.15 -22.31
CA ASN A 66 -7.29 -2.95 -21.41
C ASN A 66 -8.61 -3.34 -22.09
N SER A 67 -8.86 -4.64 -22.18
CA SER A 67 -10.04 -5.17 -22.87
C SER A 67 -11.38 -4.70 -22.29
N ARG A 68 -11.45 -4.45 -20.97
CA ARG A 68 -12.67 -3.89 -20.34
C ARG A 68 -12.90 -2.44 -20.77
N ILE A 69 -11.84 -1.64 -20.87
CA ILE A 69 -11.94 -0.25 -21.33
C ILE A 69 -12.41 -0.20 -22.78
N LEU A 70 -11.82 -1.03 -23.65
CA LEU A 70 -12.26 -1.11 -25.05
C LEU A 70 -13.74 -1.51 -25.17
N HIS A 71 -14.17 -2.52 -24.40
CA HIS A 71 -15.57 -2.92 -24.35
C HIS A 71 -16.48 -1.75 -23.92
N ASP A 72 -16.13 -1.03 -22.86
CA ASP A 72 -16.96 0.02 -22.29
C ASP A 72 -17.07 1.25 -23.21
N LEU A 73 -16.08 1.47 -24.07
CA LEU A 73 -16.13 2.50 -25.10
C LEU A 73 -17.09 2.13 -26.24
N GLU A 74 -17.17 0.84 -26.59
CA GLU A 74 -18.10 0.32 -27.60
C GLU A 74 -19.53 0.15 -27.05
N HIS A 75 -19.64 -0.19 -25.76
CA HIS A 75 -20.91 -0.49 -25.06
C HIS A 75 -21.07 0.35 -23.79
N PRO A 76 -21.13 1.69 -23.87
CA PRO A 76 -21.07 2.56 -22.69
C PRO A 76 -22.25 2.43 -21.73
N SER A 77 -23.38 1.86 -22.15
CA SER A 77 -24.55 1.56 -21.29
C SER A 77 -24.43 0.24 -20.53
N GLU A 78 -23.46 -0.62 -20.88
CA GLU A 78 -23.21 -1.94 -20.29
C GLU A 78 -21.72 -2.11 -19.90
N PRO A 79 -21.19 -1.22 -19.06
CA PRO A 79 -19.76 -1.19 -18.75
C PRO A 79 -19.31 -2.40 -17.91
N HIS A 80 -18.06 -2.84 -18.13
CA HIS A 80 -17.40 -3.95 -17.39
C HIS A 80 -16.28 -3.47 -16.46
N SER A 81 -15.85 -2.21 -16.55
CA SER A 81 -14.82 -1.62 -15.70
C SER A 81 -15.42 -0.68 -14.66
N ALA A 82 -14.73 -0.49 -13.54
CA ALA A 82 -15.15 0.48 -12.54
C ALA A 82 -15.19 1.93 -13.10
N PRO A 83 -14.20 2.43 -13.87
CA PRO A 83 -14.30 3.72 -14.54
C PRO A 83 -15.53 3.83 -15.45
N GLY A 84 -15.83 2.78 -16.22
CA GLY A 84 -17.01 2.74 -17.09
C GLY A 84 -18.31 2.82 -16.32
N ILE A 85 -18.45 2.07 -15.24
CA ILE A 85 -19.63 2.08 -14.34
C ILE A 85 -19.84 3.48 -13.75
N LEU A 86 -18.78 4.11 -13.22
CA LEU A 86 -18.85 5.46 -12.66
C LEU A 86 -19.25 6.50 -13.70
N VAL A 87 -18.65 6.45 -14.89
CA VAL A 87 -18.95 7.39 -15.97
C VAL A 87 -20.38 7.21 -16.47
N GLU A 88 -20.88 5.98 -16.60
CA GLU A 88 -22.27 5.74 -16.99
C GLU A 88 -23.25 6.25 -15.93
N ALA A 89 -22.98 6.00 -14.64
CA ALA A 89 -23.82 6.51 -13.57
C ALA A 89 -23.85 8.06 -13.54
N LEU A 90 -22.69 8.71 -13.70
CA LEU A 90 -22.58 10.17 -13.76
C LEU A 90 -23.27 10.75 -14.99
N HIS A 91 -23.16 10.08 -16.14
CA HIS A 91 -23.88 10.45 -17.35
C HIS A 91 -25.40 10.44 -17.13
N ARG A 92 -25.96 9.34 -16.58
CA ARG A 92 -27.39 9.24 -16.27
C ARG A 92 -27.84 10.27 -15.26
N ARG A 93 -27.06 10.55 -14.22
CA ARG A 93 -27.36 11.61 -13.23
C ARG A 93 -27.43 12.98 -13.90
N ARG A 94 -26.48 13.31 -14.77
CA ARG A 94 -26.50 14.56 -15.55
C ARG A 94 -27.74 14.66 -16.41
N GLU A 95 -28.10 13.64 -17.18
CA GLU A 95 -29.29 13.63 -18.01
C GLU A 95 -30.60 13.79 -17.23
N ARG A 96 -30.63 13.25 -16.00
CA ARG A 96 -31.76 13.35 -15.08
C ARG A 96 -31.73 14.63 -14.23
N SER A 97 -30.79 15.52 -14.45
CA SER A 97 -30.59 16.74 -13.64
C SER A 97 -30.40 16.44 -12.14
N LEU A 98 -29.80 15.30 -11.81
CA LEU A 98 -29.45 14.93 -10.44
C LEU A 98 -28.06 15.52 -10.09
N PRO A 99 -27.81 15.86 -8.81
CA PRO A 99 -26.51 16.31 -8.38
C PRO A 99 -25.45 15.19 -8.58
N ALA A 100 -24.22 15.56 -8.83
CA ALA A 100 -23.11 14.62 -8.86
C ALA A 100 -22.86 14.03 -7.46
N PHE A 101 -22.15 12.92 -7.39
CA PHE A 101 -21.64 12.33 -6.15
C PHE A 101 -20.11 12.49 -6.07
N THR A 102 -19.57 12.39 -4.87
CA THR A 102 -18.12 12.28 -4.65
C THR A 102 -17.65 10.86 -4.95
N VAL A 103 -16.50 10.70 -5.60
CA VAL A 103 -15.86 9.40 -5.79
C VAL A 103 -14.66 9.29 -4.87
N LEU A 104 -14.74 8.35 -3.92
CA LEU A 104 -13.79 8.20 -2.81
C LEU A 104 -13.02 6.87 -2.94
N SER A 105 -11.77 6.91 -3.36
CA SER A 105 -10.93 5.72 -3.31
C SER A 105 -10.47 5.45 -1.88
N CYS A 106 -10.68 4.23 -1.39
CA CYS A 106 -10.15 3.72 -0.13
C CYS A 106 -9.10 2.62 -0.36
N ASP A 107 -8.55 2.53 -1.55
CA ASP A 107 -7.48 1.58 -1.88
C ASP A 107 -6.13 2.08 -1.35
N ASN A 108 -5.30 1.13 -0.92
CA ASN A 108 -3.94 1.41 -0.45
C ASN A 108 -2.96 1.54 -1.62
N ILE A 109 -3.19 2.54 -2.47
CA ILE A 109 -2.34 2.89 -3.61
C ILE A 109 -1.90 4.35 -3.48
N PRO A 110 -0.70 4.71 -3.97
CA PRO A 110 -0.23 6.09 -3.92
C PRO A 110 -1.16 7.02 -4.68
N ASP A 111 -1.44 8.18 -4.07
CA ASP A 111 -2.22 9.26 -4.69
C ASP A 111 -3.58 8.78 -5.25
N ASN A 112 -4.29 7.98 -4.47
CA ASN A 112 -5.48 7.26 -4.90
C ASN A 112 -6.60 8.17 -5.45
N GLY A 113 -6.76 9.39 -4.92
CA GLY A 113 -7.70 10.38 -5.41
C GLY A 113 -7.40 10.81 -6.86
N HIS A 114 -6.13 11.08 -7.18
CA HIS A 114 -5.70 11.41 -8.54
C HIS A 114 -5.79 10.21 -9.48
N VAL A 115 -5.47 9.01 -9.00
CA VAL A 115 -5.59 7.78 -9.80
C VAL A 115 -7.02 7.58 -10.28
N VAL A 116 -8.00 7.65 -9.37
CA VAL A 116 -9.40 7.49 -9.75
C VAL A 116 -9.90 8.64 -10.61
N LYS A 117 -9.47 9.88 -10.34
CA LYS A 117 -9.80 11.05 -11.18
C LYS A 117 -9.32 10.86 -12.62
N ASN A 118 -8.05 10.44 -12.79
CA ASN A 118 -7.46 10.19 -14.12
C ASN A 118 -8.20 9.07 -14.86
N ALA A 119 -8.59 8.00 -14.18
CA ALA A 119 -9.36 6.90 -14.76
C ALA A 119 -10.74 7.37 -15.26
N VAL A 120 -11.48 8.08 -14.40
CA VAL A 120 -12.83 8.55 -14.69
C VAL A 120 -12.82 9.62 -15.79
N LEU A 121 -11.97 10.63 -15.69
CA LEU A 121 -11.86 11.69 -16.70
C LEU A 121 -11.33 11.15 -18.04
N GLY A 122 -10.37 10.21 -18.00
CA GLY A 122 -9.85 9.53 -19.17
C GLY A 122 -10.96 8.78 -19.92
N MET A 123 -11.78 8.02 -19.20
CA MET A 123 -12.92 7.28 -19.75
C MET A 123 -14.02 8.24 -20.28
N ALA A 124 -14.38 9.24 -19.48
CA ALA A 124 -15.39 10.23 -19.87
C ALA A 124 -14.97 11.01 -21.11
N GLY A 125 -13.70 11.43 -21.20
CA GLY A 125 -13.17 12.17 -22.34
C GLY A 125 -13.18 11.38 -23.66
N LYS A 126 -13.04 10.06 -23.57
CA LYS A 126 -13.20 9.17 -24.74
C LYS A 126 -14.65 9.03 -25.19
N ARG A 127 -15.59 9.11 -24.25
CA ARG A 127 -17.03 9.06 -24.55
C ARG A 127 -17.54 10.41 -25.06
N SER A 128 -17.23 11.52 -24.38
CA SER A 128 -17.63 12.88 -24.73
C SER A 128 -16.79 13.90 -23.98
N ALA A 129 -16.22 14.87 -24.68
CA ALA A 129 -15.50 15.99 -24.05
C ALA A 129 -16.40 16.84 -23.14
N GLU A 130 -17.68 16.98 -23.52
CA GLU A 130 -18.67 17.71 -22.72
C GLU A 130 -18.99 17.00 -21.41
N LEU A 131 -19.10 15.67 -21.44
CA LEU A 131 -19.29 14.86 -20.22
C LEU A 131 -18.07 14.95 -19.31
N ALA A 132 -16.87 14.85 -19.87
CA ALA A 132 -15.62 14.99 -19.08
C ALA A 132 -15.54 16.37 -18.42
N GLY A 133 -15.83 17.45 -19.14
CA GLY A 133 -15.85 18.79 -18.58
C GLY A 133 -16.92 18.97 -17.48
N TRP A 134 -18.08 18.35 -17.63
CA TRP A 134 -19.10 18.36 -16.59
C TRP A 134 -18.65 17.59 -15.34
N ILE A 135 -18.05 16.39 -15.51
CA ILE A 135 -17.51 15.60 -14.39
C ILE A 135 -16.40 16.38 -13.68
N GLU A 136 -15.47 16.97 -14.42
CA GLU A 136 -14.37 17.76 -13.84
C GLU A 136 -14.87 18.96 -13.01
N ALA A 137 -15.97 19.58 -13.42
CA ALA A 137 -16.55 20.73 -12.74
C ALA A 137 -17.45 20.37 -11.54
N HIS A 138 -18.01 19.15 -11.46
CA HIS A 138 -19.07 18.83 -10.50
C HIS A 138 -18.76 17.61 -9.61
N VAL A 139 -17.74 16.81 -9.90
CA VAL A 139 -17.36 15.63 -9.14
C VAL A 139 -16.07 15.92 -8.38
N SER A 140 -16.01 15.58 -7.10
CA SER A 140 -14.78 15.59 -6.33
C SER A 140 -14.20 14.18 -6.20
N PHE A 141 -12.88 14.13 -6.08
CA PHE A 141 -12.08 12.91 -5.96
C PHE A 141 -11.09 13.07 -4.80
N PRO A 142 -11.58 13.13 -3.54
CA PRO A 142 -10.69 13.32 -2.40
C PRO A 142 -9.72 12.15 -2.26
N GLY A 143 -8.47 12.50 -1.92
CA GLY A 143 -7.47 11.52 -1.56
C GLY A 143 -7.75 10.94 -0.18
N THR A 144 -7.33 9.69 0.05
CA THR A 144 -7.44 9.04 1.35
C THR A 144 -6.17 8.30 1.71
N MET A 145 -5.89 8.21 3.02
CA MET A 145 -4.93 7.27 3.57
C MET A 145 -5.65 6.34 4.54
N VAL A 146 -5.59 5.05 4.27
CA VAL A 146 -6.22 4.00 5.07
C VAL A 146 -5.15 3.13 5.72
N ASP A 147 -5.29 2.87 7.02
CA ASP A 147 -4.37 1.99 7.75
C ASP A 147 -5.12 1.14 8.77
N ARG A 148 -5.23 -0.13 8.48
CA ARG A 148 -5.65 -1.21 9.36
C ARG A 148 -5.14 -2.52 8.77
N ILE A 149 -4.48 -3.35 9.57
CA ILE A 149 -4.07 -4.67 9.13
C ILE A 149 -5.29 -5.60 9.19
N VAL A 150 -5.64 -6.16 8.03
CA VAL A 150 -6.73 -7.12 7.84
C VAL A 150 -6.13 -8.35 7.17
N PRO A 151 -5.76 -9.41 7.92
CA PRO A 151 -5.29 -10.66 7.35
C PRO A 151 -6.35 -11.30 6.46
N ALA A 152 -5.92 -12.11 5.48
CA ALA A 152 -6.85 -12.89 4.68
C ALA A 152 -7.65 -13.85 5.57
N ALA A 153 -8.96 -13.94 5.35
CA ALA A 153 -9.82 -14.89 6.05
C ALA A 153 -9.37 -16.33 5.74
N THR A 154 -9.36 -17.15 6.77
CA THR A 154 -9.11 -18.61 6.68
C THR A 154 -10.29 -19.37 7.27
N ASP A 155 -10.45 -20.65 6.92
CA ASP A 155 -11.49 -21.49 7.50
C ASP A 155 -11.40 -21.52 9.04
N ALA A 156 -10.18 -21.48 9.58
CA ALA A 156 -9.94 -21.44 11.01
C ALA A 156 -10.44 -20.14 11.65
N SER A 157 -10.13 -18.98 11.04
CA SER A 157 -10.58 -17.67 11.55
C SER A 157 -12.11 -17.52 11.45
N LEU A 158 -12.72 -18.01 10.38
CA LEU A 158 -14.19 -17.99 10.23
C LEU A 158 -14.87 -18.92 11.26
N ALA A 159 -14.30 -20.08 11.55
CA ALA A 159 -14.80 -20.98 12.59
C ALA A 159 -14.72 -20.35 13.98
N GLU A 160 -13.62 -19.66 14.29
CA GLU A 160 -13.45 -18.92 15.55
C GLU A 160 -14.51 -17.84 15.70
N ILE A 161 -14.70 -17.00 14.65
CA ILE A 161 -15.72 -15.95 14.66
C ILE A 161 -17.12 -16.53 14.81
N THR A 162 -17.43 -17.65 14.13
CA THR A 162 -18.70 -18.36 14.25
C THR A 162 -18.94 -18.83 15.69
N GLN A 163 -17.89 -19.33 16.35
CA GLN A 163 -17.98 -19.75 17.75
C GLN A 163 -18.27 -18.58 18.69
N GLU A 164 -17.61 -17.43 18.49
CA GLU A 164 -17.81 -16.23 19.32
C GLU A 164 -19.17 -15.57 19.11
N LEU A 165 -19.63 -15.51 17.86
CA LEU A 165 -20.93 -14.88 17.50
C LEU A 165 -22.13 -15.82 17.72
N GLY A 166 -21.92 -17.13 17.73
CA GLY A 166 -22.98 -18.13 17.77
C GLY A 166 -23.78 -18.22 16.46
N VAL A 167 -23.31 -17.60 15.38
CA VAL A 167 -23.93 -17.60 14.05
C VAL A 167 -22.83 -17.60 12.98
N GLU A 168 -23.04 -18.34 11.89
CA GLU A 168 -22.16 -18.38 10.75
C GLU A 168 -22.26 -17.08 9.93
N ASP A 169 -21.13 -16.43 9.71
CA ASP A 169 -21.03 -15.25 8.85
C ASP A 169 -19.88 -15.43 7.84
N PRO A 170 -20.21 -15.79 6.58
CA PRO A 170 -19.19 -15.99 5.54
C PRO A 170 -18.49 -14.70 5.11
N CYS A 171 -19.00 -13.53 5.51
CA CYS A 171 -18.41 -12.23 5.25
C CYS A 171 -17.62 -11.68 6.44
N ALA A 172 -17.45 -12.47 7.49
CA ALA A 172 -16.71 -12.06 8.68
C ALA A 172 -15.23 -11.84 8.35
N ILE A 173 -14.64 -10.84 9.00
CA ILE A 173 -13.22 -10.49 8.85
C ILE A 173 -12.54 -10.38 10.20
N SER A 174 -11.28 -10.78 10.26
CA SER A 174 -10.40 -10.52 11.39
C SER A 174 -9.53 -9.29 11.09
N CYS A 175 -9.32 -8.43 12.08
CA CYS A 175 -8.52 -7.22 11.91
C CYS A 175 -7.85 -6.82 13.23
N GLU A 176 -6.79 -6.01 13.14
CA GLU A 176 -6.19 -5.41 14.34
C GLU A 176 -7.11 -4.35 14.96
N PRO A 177 -6.94 -4.02 16.25
CA PRO A 177 -7.70 -2.95 16.91
C PRO A 177 -7.41 -1.57 16.33
N PHE A 178 -6.17 -1.33 15.89
CA PHE A 178 -5.76 -0.05 15.33
C PHE A 178 -6.55 0.25 14.05
N ILE A 179 -7.00 1.48 13.93
CA ILE A 179 -7.61 2.04 12.73
C ILE A 179 -7.16 3.48 12.56
N GLN A 180 -6.72 3.83 11.37
CA GLN A 180 -6.50 5.21 10.96
C GLN A 180 -7.09 5.42 9.58
N TRP A 181 -7.93 6.44 9.46
CA TRP A 181 -8.50 6.87 8.19
C TRP A 181 -8.34 8.38 8.09
N VAL A 182 -7.58 8.82 7.10
CA VAL A 182 -7.36 10.24 6.79
C VAL A 182 -7.99 10.51 5.44
N VAL A 183 -8.75 11.58 5.34
CA VAL A 183 -9.55 11.91 4.14
C VAL A 183 -9.44 13.40 3.86
N GLU A 184 -9.26 13.77 2.60
CA GLU A 184 -9.37 15.16 2.16
C GLU A 184 -10.81 15.64 2.26
N ASP A 185 -11.02 16.79 2.90
CA ASP A 185 -12.37 17.35 3.11
C ASP A 185 -12.89 18.09 1.86
N ASN A 186 -13.14 17.33 0.80
CA ASN A 186 -13.60 17.82 -0.49
C ASN A 186 -14.78 16.98 -1.02
N PHE A 187 -16.01 17.34 -0.60
CA PHE A 187 -17.23 16.59 -0.92
C PHE A 187 -18.28 17.49 -1.59
N VAL A 188 -18.74 17.09 -2.79
CA VAL A 188 -19.70 17.89 -3.59
C VAL A 188 -21.14 17.80 -3.11
N ALA A 189 -21.51 16.74 -2.40
CA ALA A 189 -22.87 16.49 -1.93
C ALA A 189 -22.94 16.37 -0.37
N GLY A 190 -21.91 16.88 0.31
CA GLY A 190 -21.76 16.72 1.75
C GLY A 190 -21.31 15.32 2.17
N ARG A 191 -21.06 15.16 3.45
CA ARG A 191 -20.61 13.92 4.09
C ARG A 191 -21.12 13.83 5.53
N PRO A 192 -21.13 12.63 6.14
CA PRO A 192 -21.34 12.49 7.58
C PRO A 192 -20.23 13.17 8.41
N GLU A 193 -20.50 13.45 9.66
CA GLU A 193 -19.52 13.94 10.64
C GLU A 193 -18.60 12.79 11.09
N TRP A 194 -17.74 12.31 10.18
CA TRP A 194 -16.87 11.18 10.43
C TRP A 194 -15.81 11.43 11.50
N GLU A 195 -15.49 12.68 11.78
CA GLU A 195 -14.60 13.10 12.87
C GLU A 195 -15.05 12.56 14.23
N VAL A 196 -16.38 12.44 14.44
CA VAL A 196 -16.97 11.86 15.65
C VAL A 196 -16.59 10.37 15.80
N ALA A 197 -16.33 9.69 14.70
CA ALA A 197 -15.87 8.29 14.65
C ALA A 197 -14.34 8.16 14.56
N GLY A 198 -13.59 9.29 14.68
CA GLY A 198 -12.13 9.29 14.68
C GLY A 198 -11.46 9.42 13.31
N VAL A 199 -12.24 9.69 12.24
CA VAL A 199 -11.66 9.98 10.92
C VAL A 199 -10.97 11.36 10.96
N GLN A 200 -9.77 11.42 10.38
CA GLN A 200 -9.00 12.66 10.30
C GLN A 200 -9.31 13.37 8.98
N MET A 201 -10.00 14.50 9.05
CA MET A 201 -10.29 15.33 7.89
C MET A 201 -9.15 16.32 7.68
N VAL A 202 -8.60 16.38 6.46
CA VAL A 202 -7.42 17.18 6.12
C VAL A 202 -7.63 17.95 4.81
N GLU A 203 -6.78 18.95 4.56
CA GLU A 203 -6.74 19.65 3.26
C GLU A 203 -5.93 18.88 2.22
N ASP A 204 -4.86 18.17 2.65
CA ASP A 204 -3.95 17.39 1.82
C ASP A 204 -3.58 16.09 2.54
N VAL A 205 -3.85 14.97 1.90
CA VAL A 205 -3.55 13.62 2.43
C VAL A 205 -2.11 13.19 2.22
N LEU A 206 -1.41 13.78 1.26
CA LEU A 206 -0.07 13.35 0.82
C LEU A 206 0.95 13.26 1.97
N PRO A 207 1.03 14.21 2.94
CA PRO A 207 1.93 14.09 4.08
C PRO A 207 1.66 12.85 4.95
N TRP A 208 0.39 12.47 5.12
CA TRP A 208 -0.04 11.29 5.88
C TRP A 208 0.28 9.99 5.13
N GLU A 209 0.08 9.98 3.83
CA GLU A 209 0.46 8.88 2.97
C GLU A 209 1.97 8.63 3.01
N GLN A 210 2.78 9.69 2.87
CA GLN A 210 4.25 9.61 2.96
C GLN A 210 4.70 9.10 4.34
N MET A 211 4.07 9.55 5.42
CA MET A 211 4.35 9.08 6.78
C MET A 211 4.13 7.57 6.87
N LYS A 212 2.96 7.08 6.46
CA LYS A 212 2.65 5.67 6.45
C LYS A 212 3.59 4.87 5.55
N LEU A 213 3.82 5.33 4.32
CA LEU A 213 4.69 4.62 3.36
C LEU A 213 6.12 4.47 3.86
N ARG A 214 6.68 5.51 4.48
CA ARG A 214 8.05 5.48 4.96
C ARG A 214 8.14 4.81 6.32
N MET A 215 7.44 5.31 7.34
CA MET A 215 7.59 4.81 8.71
C MET A 215 6.99 3.40 8.88
N LEU A 216 5.75 3.15 8.47
CA LEU A 216 5.15 1.83 8.61
C LEU A 216 5.66 0.88 7.53
N ASN A 217 5.40 1.18 6.26
CA ASN A 217 5.65 0.23 5.19
C ASN A 217 7.16 0.05 4.91
N GLY A 218 7.97 1.10 5.07
CA GLY A 218 9.42 1.03 4.94
C GLY A 218 10.07 0.17 6.03
N SER A 219 9.70 0.40 7.30
CA SER A 219 10.18 -0.42 8.42
C SER A 219 9.72 -1.87 8.31
N HIS A 220 8.49 -2.08 7.86
CA HIS A 220 7.95 -3.41 7.61
C HIS A 220 8.77 -4.16 6.54
N SER A 221 9.14 -3.47 5.45
CA SER A 221 10.02 -4.03 4.41
C SER A 221 11.42 -4.32 4.94
N PHE A 222 12.00 -3.41 5.74
CA PHE A 222 13.30 -3.61 6.40
C PHE A 222 13.30 -4.87 7.25
N LEU A 223 12.29 -5.01 8.12
CA LEU A 223 12.14 -6.19 8.98
C LEU A 223 11.88 -7.46 8.16
N ALA A 224 11.11 -7.37 7.07
CA ALA A 224 10.79 -8.52 6.24
C ALA A 224 12.03 -9.08 5.55
N TYR A 225 12.85 -8.24 4.91
CA TYR A 225 14.05 -8.74 4.22
C TYR A 225 15.10 -9.25 5.19
N LEU A 226 15.47 -8.45 6.17
CA LEU A 226 16.53 -8.80 7.12
C LEU A 226 16.08 -9.88 8.10
N GLY A 227 14.83 -9.86 8.55
CA GLY A 227 14.26 -10.88 9.41
C GLY A 227 14.17 -12.24 8.72
N TYR A 228 13.71 -12.29 7.46
CA TYR A 228 13.71 -13.52 6.69
C TYR A 228 15.13 -14.11 6.55
N LEU A 229 16.10 -13.28 6.16
CA LEU A 229 17.49 -13.69 6.03
C LEU A 229 18.08 -14.21 7.35
N ALA A 230 17.69 -13.60 8.49
CA ALA A 230 18.10 -14.03 9.81
C ALA A 230 17.37 -15.30 10.31
N GLY A 231 16.36 -15.80 9.59
CA GLY A 231 15.60 -17.01 9.92
C GLY A 231 14.31 -16.76 10.70
N TYR A 232 13.85 -15.51 10.85
CA TYR A 232 12.56 -15.19 11.47
C TYR A 232 11.43 -15.38 10.46
N ALA A 233 10.46 -16.23 10.78
CA ALA A 233 9.31 -16.50 9.92
C ALA A 233 8.26 -15.38 9.97
N HIS A 234 8.14 -14.69 11.10
CA HIS A 234 7.13 -13.66 11.35
C HIS A 234 7.73 -12.36 11.89
N ILE A 235 7.04 -11.25 11.67
CA ILE A 235 7.49 -9.92 12.13
C ILE A 235 7.55 -9.82 13.66
N ASN A 236 6.59 -10.44 14.36
CA ASN A 236 6.61 -10.44 15.81
C ASN A 236 7.84 -11.17 16.41
N GLU A 237 8.40 -12.14 15.68
CA GLU A 237 9.67 -12.79 16.07
C GLU A 237 10.84 -11.81 15.94
N CYS A 238 10.87 -11.00 14.88
CA CYS A 238 11.86 -9.93 14.76
C CYS A 238 11.77 -8.94 15.93
N MET A 239 10.56 -8.66 16.43
CA MET A 239 10.35 -7.73 17.56
C MET A 239 10.78 -8.30 18.91
N GLN A 240 10.97 -9.62 19.03
CA GLN A 240 11.55 -10.26 20.21
C GLN A 240 13.08 -10.15 20.26
N ASP A 241 13.71 -9.83 19.11
CA ASP A 241 15.14 -9.51 19.06
C ASP A 241 15.32 -7.99 19.28
N ASP A 242 15.92 -7.62 20.42
CA ASP A 242 16.15 -6.23 20.80
C ASP A 242 16.91 -5.43 19.73
N SER A 243 17.81 -6.08 18.98
CA SER A 243 18.58 -5.41 17.92
C SER A 243 17.68 -5.04 16.74
N PHE A 244 16.76 -5.92 16.33
CA PHE A 244 15.81 -5.63 15.27
C PHE A 244 14.78 -4.58 15.69
N ARG A 245 14.28 -4.68 16.92
CA ARG A 245 13.36 -3.68 17.48
C ARG A 245 13.98 -2.29 17.53
N GLU A 246 15.22 -2.19 18.03
CA GLU A 246 15.96 -0.92 18.09
C GLU A 246 16.30 -0.40 16.70
N ALA A 247 16.69 -1.27 15.76
CA ALA A 247 16.95 -0.87 14.38
C ALA A 247 15.71 -0.32 13.69
N ALA A 248 14.55 -0.97 13.84
CA ALA A 248 13.29 -0.47 13.30
C ALA A 248 12.92 0.90 13.90
N ARG A 249 13.09 1.07 15.22
CA ARG A 249 12.83 2.33 15.91
C ARG A 249 13.73 3.46 15.38
N ARG A 250 15.04 3.22 15.30
CA ARG A 250 16.00 4.22 14.78
C ARG A 250 15.77 4.50 13.31
N LEU A 251 15.48 3.50 12.49
CA LEU A 251 15.12 3.69 11.10
C LEU A 251 13.96 4.68 10.97
N MET A 252 12.87 4.45 11.72
CA MET A 252 11.70 5.32 11.71
C MET A 252 12.02 6.75 12.16
N LEU A 253 12.69 6.92 13.30
CA LEU A 253 12.87 8.23 13.93
C LEU A 253 14.04 9.03 13.36
N ASN A 254 15.17 8.38 13.03
CA ASN A 254 16.40 9.06 12.66
C ASN A 254 16.57 9.18 11.13
N GLU A 255 15.96 8.28 10.35
CA GLU A 255 16.18 8.26 8.91
C GLU A 255 14.89 8.48 8.10
N GLN A 256 13.74 8.02 8.54
CA GLN A 256 12.47 8.20 7.83
C GLN A 256 11.73 9.48 8.24
N ALA A 257 11.53 9.69 9.54
CA ALA A 257 10.83 10.87 10.05
C ALA A 257 11.43 12.20 9.56
N PRO A 258 12.78 12.40 9.49
CA PRO A 258 13.36 13.63 8.96
C PRO A 258 13.05 13.92 7.50
N THR A 259 12.58 12.91 6.74
CA THR A 259 12.19 13.08 5.32
C THR A 259 10.73 13.48 5.13
N LEU A 260 9.93 13.49 6.21
CA LEU A 260 8.51 13.80 6.17
C LEU A 260 8.26 15.31 6.22
N ARG A 261 7.15 15.72 5.60
CA ARG A 261 6.66 17.12 5.62
C ARG A 261 5.44 17.30 6.52
N ILE A 262 5.07 16.24 7.25
CA ILE A 262 3.91 16.27 8.13
C ILE A 262 4.17 17.13 9.36
N THR A 263 3.19 17.90 9.78
CA THR A 263 3.22 18.77 10.95
C THR A 263 2.11 18.36 11.93
N ASN A 264 2.26 18.72 13.20
CA ASN A 264 1.26 18.46 14.24
C ASN A 264 0.97 16.99 14.51
N VAL A 265 1.95 16.10 14.25
CA VAL A 265 1.90 14.67 14.58
C VAL A 265 3.08 14.32 15.46
N ASP A 266 2.83 13.62 16.54
CA ASP A 266 3.90 13.04 17.37
C ASP A 266 4.44 11.77 16.68
N LEU A 267 5.51 11.95 15.90
CA LEU A 267 6.16 10.85 15.17
C LEU A 267 6.83 9.84 16.09
N THR A 268 7.17 10.23 17.34
CA THR A 268 7.71 9.30 18.33
C THR A 268 6.61 8.38 18.84
N ALA A 269 5.48 8.93 19.25
CA ALA A 269 4.32 8.14 19.65
C ALA A 269 3.82 7.24 18.50
N TYR A 270 3.86 7.75 17.25
CA TYR A 270 3.52 6.96 16.08
C TYR A 270 4.49 5.77 15.88
N ALA A 271 5.81 6.00 15.96
CA ALA A 271 6.80 4.94 15.84
C ALA A 271 6.64 3.88 16.94
N ASP A 272 6.43 4.29 18.19
CA ASP A 272 6.23 3.37 19.31
C ASP A 272 4.94 2.53 19.10
N SER A 273 3.85 3.13 18.61
CA SER A 273 2.62 2.42 18.26
C SER A 273 2.84 1.38 17.14
N LEU A 274 3.68 1.70 16.15
CA LEU A 274 4.03 0.77 15.08
C LEU A 274 4.81 -0.43 15.59
N LEU A 275 5.76 -0.21 16.51
CA LEU A 275 6.52 -1.30 17.13
C LEU A 275 5.62 -2.24 17.94
N ASP A 276 4.62 -1.70 18.64
CA ASP A 276 3.65 -2.51 19.37
C ASP A 276 2.75 -3.32 18.44
N ARG A 277 2.31 -2.73 17.31
CA ARG A 277 1.57 -3.45 16.25
C ARG A 277 2.40 -4.56 15.64
N PHE A 278 3.69 -4.32 15.35
CA PHE A 278 4.61 -5.33 14.82
C PHE A 278 4.86 -6.46 15.82
N ALA A 279 4.86 -6.18 17.11
CA ALA A 279 5.05 -7.15 18.17
C ALA A 279 3.83 -8.06 18.43
N ASN A 280 2.66 -7.72 17.88
CA ASN A 280 1.42 -8.47 18.10
C ASN A 280 1.51 -9.90 17.51
N PRO A 281 1.57 -10.96 18.33
CA PRO A 281 1.73 -12.33 17.85
C PRO A 281 0.46 -12.87 17.15
N ALA A 282 -0.69 -12.28 17.41
CA ALA A 282 -1.96 -12.71 16.83
C ALA A 282 -2.07 -12.38 15.33
N LEU A 283 -1.31 -11.39 14.84
CA LEU A 283 -1.33 -11.01 13.42
C LEU A 283 -0.57 -12.01 12.52
N GLN A 284 0.40 -12.73 13.05
CA GLN A 284 1.22 -13.72 12.34
C GLN A 284 1.67 -13.28 10.94
N HIS A 285 2.12 -12.03 10.81
CA HIS A 285 2.56 -11.45 9.54
C HIS A 285 3.88 -12.08 9.11
N ARG A 286 3.82 -12.88 8.04
CA ARG A 286 4.99 -13.60 7.53
C ARG A 286 5.96 -12.64 6.85
N THR A 287 7.23 -12.70 7.24
CA THR A 287 8.33 -11.93 6.63
C THR A 287 8.37 -12.14 5.12
N TRP A 288 8.25 -13.38 4.66
CA TRP A 288 8.20 -13.74 3.24
C TRP A 288 7.04 -13.07 2.47
N GLN A 289 5.84 -13.02 3.06
CA GLN A 289 4.68 -12.41 2.40
C GLN A 289 4.84 -10.89 2.23
N ILE A 290 5.44 -10.23 3.22
CA ILE A 290 5.72 -8.79 3.17
C ILE A 290 6.82 -8.49 2.16
N ALA A 291 7.80 -9.38 2.02
CA ALA A 291 8.93 -9.25 1.11
C ALA A 291 8.56 -9.37 -0.39
N MET A 292 7.36 -9.88 -0.72
CA MET A 292 6.87 -9.94 -2.10
C MET A 292 6.81 -8.55 -2.75
N ASP A 293 6.94 -8.50 -4.09
CA ASP A 293 6.81 -7.28 -4.91
C ASP A 293 7.76 -6.16 -4.49
N GLY A 294 8.94 -6.54 -4.03
CA GLY A 294 9.95 -5.60 -3.53
C GLY A 294 10.38 -4.56 -4.57
N SER A 295 10.45 -4.95 -5.85
CA SER A 295 10.78 -4.03 -6.95
C SER A 295 9.80 -2.86 -7.07
N GLN A 296 8.53 -3.08 -6.77
CA GLN A 296 7.50 -2.05 -6.81
C GLN A 296 7.41 -1.24 -5.51
N LYS A 297 7.81 -1.84 -4.39
CA LYS A 297 7.70 -1.24 -3.05
C LYS A 297 8.92 -0.40 -2.65
N LEU A 298 10.12 -0.83 -3.05
CA LEU A 298 11.39 -0.23 -2.62
C LEU A 298 11.50 1.26 -2.96
N PRO A 299 11.14 1.74 -4.18
CA PRO A 299 11.28 3.13 -4.55
C PRO A 299 10.62 4.08 -3.55
N GLN A 300 9.34 3.95 -3.33
CA GLN A 300 8.54 4.83 -2.47
C GLN A 300 8.77 4.63 -0.96
N ARG A 301 9.21 3.40 -0.54
CA ARG A 301 9.38 3.07 0.88
C ARG A 301 10.74 3.46 1.43
N MET A 302 11.78 3.43 0.59
CA MET A 302 13.17 3.64 1.00
C MET A 302 13.94 4.61 0.09
N LEU A 303 13.89 4.43 -1.25
CA LEU A 303 14.77 5.16 -2.16
C LEU A 303 14.45 6.65 -2.21
N ASP A 304 13.19 7.04 -2.14
CA ASP A 304 12.81 8.47 -2.10
C ASP A 304 13.30 9.15 -0.82
N GLY A 305 13.27 8.45 0.32
CA GLY A 305 13.88 8.93 1.55
C GLY A 305 15.40 9.08 1.43
N ILE A 306 16.07 8.12 0.80
CA ILE A 306 17.52 8.17 0.54
C ILE A 306 17.86 9.37 -0.35
N ARG A 307 17.10 9.66 -1.40
CA ARG A 307 17.31 10.87 -2.24
C ARG A 307 17.33 12.15 -1.41
N MET A 308 16.36 12.27 -0.48
CA MET A 308 16.31 13.44 0.41
C MET A 308 17.52 13.52 1.36
N HIS A 309 18.01 12.39 1.86
CA HIS A 309 19.23 12.35 2.66
C HIS A 309 20.47 12.74 1.86
N LEU A 310 20.59 12.25 0.61
CA LEU A 310 21.68 12.64 -0.29
C LEU A 310 21.68 14.15 -0.60
N GLU A 311 20.51 14.74 -0.86
CA GLU A 311 20.35 16.18 -1.08
C GLU A 311 20.76 17.01 0.16
N ARG A 312 20.48 16.49 1.36
CA ARG A 312 20.74 17.17 2.64
C ARG A 312 22.08 16.83 3.26
N ASN A 313 22.85 15.91 2.68
CA ASN A 313 24.08 15.37 3.23
C ASN A 313 23.92 14.86 4.67
N THR A 314 22.85 14.13 4.95
CA THR A 314 22.55 13.50 6.23
C THR A 314 22.77 11.97 6.17
N ALA A 315 23.07 11.34 7.31
CA ALA A 315 23.33 9.90 7.37
C ALA A 315 22.05 9.05 7.25
N TRP A 316 22.18 7.86 6.63
CA TRP A 316 21.07 6.93 6.39
C TRP A 316 21.52 5.44 6.39
N PRO A 317 22.32 4.99 7.39
CA PRO A 317 22.93 3.65 7.38
C PRO A 317 21.90 2.52 7.47
N LEU A 318 20.75 2.71 8.13
CA LEU A 318 19.72 1.68 8.23
C LEU A 318 18.90 1.57 6.94
N LEU A 319 18.61 2.68 6.27
CA LEU A 319 18.03 2.64 4.92
C LEU A 319 18.96 1.93 3.94
N ALA A 320 20.28 2.19 4.00
CA ALA A 320 21.25 1.46 3.20
C ALA A 320 21.23 -0.05 3.48
N LEU A 321 21.16 -0.42 4.75
CA LEU A 321 21.07 -1.82 5.17
C LEU A 321 19.75 -2.46 4.68
N GLY A 322 18.64 -1.74 4.71
CA GLY A 322 17.34 -2.21 4.22
C GLY A 322 17.36 -2.50 2.71
N VAL A 323 17.93 -1.58 1.91
CA VAL A 323 18.11 -1.77 0.46
C VAL A 323 19.05 -2.95 0.18
N ALA A 324 20.19 -3.03 0.87
CA ALA A 324 21.12 -4.15 0.77
C ALA A 324 20.47 -5.48 1.21
N GLY A 325 19.59 -5.45 2.21
CA GLY A 325 18.79 -6.59 2.66
C GLY A 325 17.86 -7.09 1.56
N TRP A 326 17.17 -6.19 0.86
CA TRP A 326 16.39 -6.54 -0.31
C TRP A 326 17.27 -7.16 -1.42
N MET A 327 18.43 -6.57 -1.73
CA MET A 327 19.36 -7.11 -2.73
C MET A 327 19.84 -8.52 -2.38
N ARG A 328 20.09 -8.79 -1.07
CA ARG A 328 20.49 -10.11 -0.59
C ARG A 328 19.31 -11.10 -0.67
N TYR A 329 18.09 -10.68 -0.32
CA TYR A 329 16.88 -11.47 -0.42
C TYR A 329 16.59 -11.91 -1.86
N VAL A 330 16.62 -10.99 -2.83
CA VAL A 330 16.37 -11.31 -4.25
C VAL A 330 17.50 -12.12 -4.90
N SER A 331 18.64 -12.27 -4.22
CA SER A 331 19.69 -13.22 -4.63
C SER A 331 19.28 -14.68 -4.45
N GLY A 332 18.12 -14.95 -3.86
CA GLY A 332 17.47 -16.26 -3.86
C GLY A 332 18.01 -17.27 -2.86
N THR A 333 18.85 -16.85 -1.91
CA THR A 333 19.42 -17.73 -0.87
C THR A 333 19.50 -17.00 0.45
N ASP A 334 19.01 -17.61 1.55
CA ASP A 334 19.11 -17.07 2.91
C ASP A 334 20.50 -17.26 3.55
N ASP A 335 20.66 -16.80 4.77
CA ASP A 335 21.93 -16.90 5.50
C ASP A 335 22.28 -18.34 5.92
N GLN A 336 21.32 -19.27 5.89
CA GLN A 336 21.51 -20.70 6.15
C GLN A 336 21.78 -21.51 4.87
N GLY A 337 21.72 -20.87 3.70
CA GLY A 337 21.91 -21.51 2.38
C GLY A 337 20.65 -22.12 1.81
N ASN A 338 19.46 -21.88 2.40
CA ASN A 338 18.21 -22.35 1.85
C ASN A 338 17.74 -21.47 0.69
N ALA A 339 17.08 -22.06 -0.30
CA ALA A 339 16.49 -21.32 -1.42
C ALA A 339 15.31 -20.45 -0.94
N ILE A 340 15.25 -19.23 -1.45
CA ILE A 340 14.16 -18.29 -1.23
C ILE A 340 13.22 -18.33 -2.43
N ASP A 341 11.91 -18.53 -2.21
CA ASP A 341 10.87 -18.33 -3.22
C ASP A 341 10.63 -16.82 -3.40
N VAL A 342 11.38 -16.20 -4.31
CA VAL A 342 11.30 -14.76 -4.60
C VAL A 342 10.11 -14.49 -5.51
N ARG A 343 9.05 -13.92 -4.95
CA ARG A 343 7.85 -13.51 -5.71
C ARG A 343 7.88 -12.01 -5.97
N ASP A 344 8.17 -11.68 -7.23
CA ASP A 344 8.33 -10.32 -7.70
C ASP A 344 8.11 -10.28 -9.22
N PRO A 345 7.48 -9.24 -9.80
CA PRO A 345 7.34 -9.10 -11.26
C PRO A 345 8.66 -9.16 -12.03
N LEU A 346 9.78 -8.83 -11.38
CA LEU A 346 11.12 -8.86 -11.96
C LEU A 346 11.94 -10.11 -11.57
N SER A 347 11.30 -11.16 -11.04
CA SER A 347 11.99 -12.36 -10.55
C SER A 347 12.91 -13.00 -11.61
N ASP A 348 12.49 -13.06 -12.87
CA ASP A 348 13.30 -13.61 -13.97
C ASP A 348 14.57 -12.77 -14.22
N LYS A 349 14.45 -11.43 -14.13
CA LYS A 349 15.61 -10.52 -14.23
C LYS A 349 16.57 -10.73 -13.06
N PHE A 350 16.06 -10.88 -11.84
CA PHE A 350 16.89 -11.16 -10.68
C PHE A 350 17.65 -12.46 -10.84
N GLN A 351 16.99 -13.54 -11.27
CA GLN A 351 17.64 -14.84 -11.52
C GLN A 351 18.75 -14.73 -12.58
N ALA A 352 18.51 -14.01 -13.67
CA ALA A 352 19.52 -13.78 -14.72
C ALA A 352 20.74 -13.01 -14.18
N ILE A 353 20.52 -11.96 -13.37
CA ILE A 353 21.58 -11.19 -12.71
C ILE A 353 22.35 -12.08 -11.74
N VAL A 354 21.66 -12.88 -10.93
CA VAL A 354 22.28 -13.78 -9.95
C VAL A 354 23.15 -14.82 -10.64
N ALA A 355 22.71 -15.39 -11.75
CA ALA A 355 23.46 -16.38 -12.52
C ALA A 355 24.70 -15.81 -13.23
N SER A 356 24.70 -14.50 -13.54
CA SER A 356 25.77 -13.85 -14.32
C SER A 356 26.72 -12.99 -13.48
N SER A 357 26.52 -12.84 -12.16
CA SER A 357 27.33 -11.97 -11.30
C SER A 357 27.77 -12.69 -10.03
N SER A 358 29.00 -12.43 -9.60
CA SER A 358 29.51 -12.83 -8.27
C SER A 358 28.90 -11.93 -7.18
N ASP A 359 29.04 -12.33 -5.91
CA ASP A 359 28.60 -11.49 -4.77
C ASP A 359 29.27 -10.11 -4.75
N ALA A 360 30.50 -10.01 -5.23
CA ALA A 360 31.22 -8.73 -5.32
C ALA A 360 30.63 -7.80 -6.40
N GLU A 361 30.04 -8.36 -7.45
CA GLU A 361 29.44 -7.63 -8.58
C GLU A 361 27.93 -7.44 -8.43
N ARG A 362 27.31 -8.13 -7.47
CA ARG A 362 25.86 -8.19 -7.29
C ARG A 362 25.21 -6.82 -7.19
N VAL A 363 25.77 -5.94 -6.38
CA VAL A 363 25.21 -4.58 -6.19
C VAL A 363 25.23 -3.82 -7.51
N SER A 364 26.36 -3.77 -8.20
CA SER A 364 26.48 -3.05 -9.48
C SER A 364 25.54 -3.62 -10.55
N ALA A 365 25.38 -4.94 -10.58
CA ALA A 365 24.46 -5.60 -11.51
C ALA A 365 22.99 -5.30 -11.20
N LEU A 366 22.56 -5.32 -9.94
CA LEU A 366 21.20 -4.96 -9.56
C LEU A 366 20.90 -3.47 -9.77
N LEU A 367 21.88 -2.59 -9.59
CA LEU A 367 21.73 -1.15 -9.84
C LEU A 367 21.47 -0.81 -11.31
N THR A 368 21.64 -1.74 -12.26
CA THR A 368 21.25 -1.55 -13.67
C THR A 368 19.74 -1.54 -13.89
N LEU A 369 18.96 -1.98 -12.90
CA LEU A 369 17.49 -2.02 -12.97
C LEU A 369 16.90 -0.60 -12.77
N LYS A 370 16.80 0.14 -13.87
CA LYS A 370 16.34 1.54 -13.89
C LYS A 370 14.91 1.71 -13.40
N GLU A 371 14.06 0.71 -13.62
CA GLU A 371 12.69 0.65 -13.13
C GLU A 371 12.59 0.70 -11.60
N ILE A 372 13.68 0.39 -10.88
CA ILE A 372 13.75 0.45 -9.41
C ILE A 372 14.56 1.66 -8.97
N PHE A 373 15.78 1.81 -9.48
CA PHE A 373 16.76 2.78 -8.96
C PHE A 373 16.78 4.10 -9.72
N GLY A 374 16.06 4.20 -10.84
CA GLY A 374 16.12 5.36 -11.73
C GLY A 374 17.47 5.47 -12.45
N ASP A 375 17.74 6.63 -13.05
CA ASP A 375 19.00 6.95 -13.68
C ASP A 375 19.95 7.72 -12.73
N ASP A 376 19.45 8.24 -11.64
CA ASP A 376 20.12 9.13 -10.68
C ASP A 376 20.92 8.36 -9.63
N LEU A 377 20.30 7.44 -8.90
CA LEU A 377 20.94 6.73 -7.77
C LEU A 377 22.17 5.90 -8.19
N PRO A 378 22.15 5.14 -9.31
CA PRO A 378 23.31 4.38 -9.74
C PRO A 378 24.51 5.25 -10.14
N GLN A 379 24.30 6.55 -10.43
CA GLN A 379 25.35 7.49 -10.78
C GLN A 379 25.88 8.26 -9.56
N ASN A 380 25.24 8.13 -8.39
CA ASN A 380 25.66 8.80 -7.17
C ASN A 380 26.69 7.95 -6.40
N PRO A 381 27.97 8.38 -6.30
CA PRO A 381 29.01 7.58 -5.66
C PRO A 381 28.76 7.32 -4.17
N VAL A 382 28.15 8.27 -3.45
CA VAL A 382 27.83 8.12 -2.02
C VAL A 382 26.77 7.02 -1.84
N PHE A 383 25.77 6.99 -2.71
CA PHE A 383 24.76 5.94 -2.71
C PHE A 383 25.37 4.56 -3.00
N VAL A 384 26.16 4.46 -4.08
CA VAL A 384 26.76 3.19 -4.49
C VAL A 384 27.70 2.64 -3.41
N GLU A 385 28.53 3.49 -2.81
CA GLU A 385 29.45 3.12 -1.72
C GLU A 385 28.69 2.64 -0.49
N ALA A 386 27.65 3.35 -0.06
CA ALA A 386 26.86 3.01 1.13
C ALA A 386 26.15 1.67 0.95
N ILE A 387 25.49 1.44 -0.21
CA ILE A 387 24.80 0.17 -0.50
C ILE A 387 25.80 -0.97 -0.63
N THR A 388 26.93 -0.77 -1.30
CA THR A 388 27.96 -1.79 -1.45
C THR A 388 28.54 -2.20 -0.09
N GLY A 389 28.86 -1.23 0.77
CA GLY A 389 29.36 -1.48 2.12
C GLY A 389 28.36 -2.23 2.99
N ALA A 390 27.07 -1.86 2.91
CA ALA A 390 26.00 -2.55 3.63
C ALA A 390 25.81 -4.00 3.10
N TYR A 391 25.82 -4.20 1.80
CA TYR A 391 25.70 -5.53 1.18
C TYR A 391 26.87 -6.45 1.57
N GLN A 392 28.11 -5.95 1.49
CA GLN A 392 29.31 -6.70 1.90
C GLN A 392 29.27 -7.07 3.40
N ARG A 393 28.70 -6.18 4.24
CA ARG A 393 28.48 -6.48 5.66
C ARG A 393 27.51 -7.63 5.85
N LEU A 394 26.39 -7.64 5.09
CA LEU A 394 25.42 -8.74 5.12
C LEU A 394 26.03 -10.07 4.66
N VAL A 395 26.75 -10.09 3.56
CA VAL A 395 27.40 -11.31 3.05
C VAL A 395 28.40 -11.87 4.05
N ARG A 396 29.17 -10.99 4.70
CA ARG A 396 30.22 -11.41 5.65
C ARG A 396 29.69 -11.87 7.00
N LEU A 397 28.65 -11.22 7.54
CA LEU A 397 28.23 -11.37 8.94
C LEU A 397 26.88 -12.07 9.10
N GLY A 398 26.10 -12.18 8.03
CA GLY A 398 24.68 -12.49 8.09
C GLY A 398 23.84 -11.32 8.57
N ALA A 399 22.53 -11.40 8.36
CA ALA A 399 21.61 -10.29 8.58
C ALA A 399 21.55 -9.83 10.04
N ARG A 400 21.46 -10.76 11.00
CA ARG A 400 21.37 -10.42 12.42
C ARG A 400 22.58 -9.63 12.90
N GLN A 401 23.79 -10.10 12.61
CA GLN A 401 25.00 -9.43 13.05
C GLN A 401 25.22 -8.11 12.28
N ALA A 402 24.82 -8.04 11.01
CA ALA A 402 24.87 -6.80 10.22
C ALA A 402 23.97 -5.71 10.81
N VAL A 403 22.78 -6.05 11.32
CA VAL A 403 21.92 -5.12 12.06
C VAL A 403 22.63 -4.60 13.30
N ILE A 404 23.20 -5.50 14.14
CA ILE A 404 23.92 -5.12 15.37
C ILE A 404 25.09 -4.16 15.07
N GLU A 405 25.89 -4.46 14.03
CA GLU A 405 27.03 -3.61 13.66
C GLU A 405 26.59 -2.24 13.09
N THR A 406 25.46 -2.21 12.37
CA THR A 406 24.95 -0.94 11.83
C THR A 406 24.39 -0.02 12.94
N LEU A 407 23.88 -0.58 14.03
CA LEU A 407 23.45 0.20 15.21
C LEU A 407 24.60 0.89 15.97
N LYS A 408 25.84 0.54 15.69
CA LYS A 408 27.03 1.15 16.30
C LYS A 408 27.54 2.38 15.52
N ILE A 409 27.03 2.57 14.30
CA ILE A 409 27.33 3.72 13.43
C ILE A 409 26.45 4.90 13.83
#